data_8598ad90f48ec51b1968ef2cc2aaf2e6
#
_entry.id   8598ad90f48ec51b1968ef2cc2aaf2e6
#
_cell.length_a   1.000
_cell.length_b   1.000
_cell.length_c   1.000
_cell.angle_alpha   90.00
_cell.angle_beta   90.00
_cell.angle_gamma   90.00
#
_symmetry.space_group_name_H-M   'P 1'
#
loop_
_entity.id
_entity.type
_entity.pdbx_description
1 polymer ?
#
loop_
_entity_poly.entity_id
_entity_poly.type
_entity_poly.pdbx_seq_one_letter_code
_entity_poly.pdbx_strand_id
1 'polypeptide(L)'
;MAAIPLLEETSGGTAGAMVSGLAGLTRDADPAHIEILANNRPERKLAIYPASAGFDLVEELDYLCARTVEPNVFFNPRFLAPAMPRLEDREVRLAVIRDGDEYRNRLRLLVPFSVERPVVPLGVPVMRTWSSPFGPLGTPLVDRDDPVGVVEDFFSMLSRPHLKLPKVFVLPDVRLDGPVASLFATVAETRGLMLVTTGQTLRPALESERDGDDYLKASLRSHHYREFRRLKRRLGDLGRLEHVVARGPEDIRHAIEGFLTLEAAGWKGRERTAMAIDRFRAAFAREAVHRLAEQDMCRIHSLTLDGRTIACLIVFVEAGIAYTWKTAYDETLASYSPGTLLMIEVTRQHLDDPNIMMTDSCAVPDHPVMSRLWAERKPMGTLVIGLTPDADRLTRQAASQLHLYRETRNMARLLRNRMKSLLGRR
;
A
#
# COMPACT_ATOMS: atom_id res chain seq x y z
N MET A 1 23.98 -9.85 -3.21
CA MET A 1 24.75 -8.60 -3.03
C MET A 1 23.97 -7.76 -2.05
N ALA A 2 24.52 -7.48 -0.89
CA ALA A 2 23.89 -6.66 0.14
C ALA A 2 23.90 -5.20 -0.30
N ALA A 3 22.74 -4.55 -0.24
CA ALA A 3 22.63 -3.11 -0.47
C ALA A 3 23.45 -2.39 0.61
N ILE A 4 24.38 -1.54 0.18
CA ILE A 4 25.18 -0.70 1.06
C ILE A 4 24.24 0.33 1.69
N PRO A 5 24.20 0.50 3.02
CA PRO A 5 23.35 1.48 3.65
C PRO A 5 23.86 2.89 3.37
N LEU A 6 22.96 3.74 2.85
CA LEU A 6 23.19 5.18 2.63
C LEU A 6 23.45 6.00 3.91
N LEU A 7 23.59 5.37 5.07
CA LEU A 7 23.72 6.02 6.38
C LEU A 7 25.16 6.15 6.89
N GLU A 8 26.18 5.67 6.17
CA GLU A 8 27.59 5.75 6.66
C GLU A 8 28.39 6.96 6.19
N GLU A 9 27.87 7.85 5.36
CA GLU A 9 28.66 9.01 4.84
C GLU A 9 28.17 10.40 5.26
N THR A 10 27.30 10.52 6.25
CA THR A 10 26.93 11.86 6.76
C THR A 10 27.36 12.11 8.20
N SER A 11 28.62 11.89 8.49
CA SER A 11 29.25 12.57 9.62
C SER A 11 29.79 13.93 9.13
N GLY A 12 29.00 14.99 9.28
CA GLY A 12 29.51 16.36 9.20
C GLY A 12 28.85 17.35 8.24
N GLY A 13 27.72 17.04 7.63
CA GLY A 13 26.97 18.02 6.84
C GLY A 13 25.80 18.60 7.61
N THR A 14 25.76 19.90 7.81
CA THR A 14 24.67 20.60 8.49
C THR A 14 23.34 20.39 7.75
N ALA A 15 22.23 20.23 8.48
CA ALA A 15 20.88 20.12 7.94
C ALA A 15 20.53 21.22 6.92
N GLY A 16 21.14 22.40 7.04
CA GLY A 16 21.02 23.49 6.08
C GLY A 16 21.63 23.23 4.70
N ALA A 17 22.65 22.37 4.58
CA ALA A 17 23.23 22.00 3.29
C ALA A 17 22.36 21.01 2.51
N MET A 18 21.62 20.13 3.22
CA MET A 18 20.65 19.24 2.60
C MET A 18 19.44 20.01 2.02
N VAL A 19 18.87 20.95 2.79
CA VAL A 19 17.76 21.78 2.32
C VAL A 19 18.17 22.61 1.10
N SER A 20 19.41 23.13 1.08
CA SER A 20 19.94 23.87 -0.07
C SER A 20 20.15 22.96 -1.31
N GLY A 21 20.59 21.73 -1.13
CA GLY A 21 20.75 20.77 -2.23
C GLY A 21 19.44 20.37 -2.88
N LEU A 22 18.33 20.41 -2.14
CA LEU A 22 17.00 19.98 -2.58
C LEU A 22 16.17 21.11 -3.16
N ALA A 23 16.33 22.33 -2.68
CA ALA A 23 15.90 23.52 -3.41
C ALA A 23 16.54 23.55 -4.81
N GLY A 24 17.76 23.00 -4.97
CA GLY A 24 18.39 22.75 -6.27
C GLY A 24 17.72 21.66 -7.09
N LEU A 25 17.28 20.54 -6.49
CA LEU A 25 16.58 19.47 -7.22
C LEU A 25 15.21 19.90 -7.76
N THR A 26 14.51 20.81 -7.06
CA THR A 26 13.27 21.39 -7.55
C THR A 26 13.50 22.53 -8.56
N ARG A 27 14.66 23.18 -8.54
CA ARG A 27 15.02 24.31 -9.44
C ARG A 27 15.88 23.87 -10.63
N ASP A 28 16.76 22.89 -10.44
CA ASP A 28 17.75 22.43 -11.41
C ASP A 28 17.64 20.93 -11.68
N ALA A 29 16.41 20.37 -11.69
CA ALA A 29 16.21 19.00 -12.15
C ALA A 29 16.79 18.89 -13.56
N ASP A 30 17.62 17.88 -13.78
CA ASP A 30 18.24 17.61 -15.08
C ASP A 30 17.18 17.74 -16.18
N PRO A 31 17.38 18.63 -17.20
CA PRO A 31 16.45 18.82 -18.29
C PRO A 31 16.03 17.53 -19.01
N ALA A 32 16.85 16.46 -18.90
CA ALA A 32 16.51 15.14 -19.41
C ALA A 32 15.33 14.47 -18.66
N HIS A 33 14.98 14.93 -17.45
CA HIS A 33 13.92 14.41 -16.61
C HIS A 33 12.73 15.37 -16.44
N ILE A 34 12.76 16.54 -17.08
CA ILE A 34 11.66 17.50 -17.07
C ILE A 34 11.08 17.62 -18.46
N GLU A 35 9.78 17.41 -18.58
CA GLU A 35 9.01 17.62 -19.79
C GLU A 35 8.06 18.80 -19.61
N ILE A 36 8.11 19.78 -20.51
CA ILE A 36 7.20 20.92 -20.57
C ILE A 36 6.22 20.68 -21.69
N LEU A 37 4.91 20.71 -21.39
CA LEU A 37 3.87 20.61 -22.41
C LEU A 37 3.82 21.91 -23.22
N ALA A 38 4.06 21.79 -24.53
CA ALA A 38 4.03 22.92 -25.45
C ALA A 38 2.60 23.39 -25.82
N ASN A 39 1.54 22.61 -25.52
CA ASN A 39 0.17 22.87 -25.98
C ASN A 39 -0.78 23.14 -24.84
N ASN A 40 -1.62 24.19 -24.96
CA ASN A 40 -2.74 24.60 -24.11
C ASN A 40 -2.50 24.71 -22.59
N ARG A 41 -1.43 24.11 -22.04
CA ARG A 41 -1.04 24.14 -20.63
C ARG A 41 0.49 24.29 -20.51
N PRO A 42 1.06 25.44 -20.90
CA PRO A 42 2.51 25.64 -20.97
C PRO A 42 3.21 25.56 -19.60
N GLU A 43 2.46 25.66 -18.52
CA GLU A 43 2.98 25.60 -17.16
C GLU A 43 3.00 24.19 -16.58
N ARG A 44 2.41 23.18 -17.27
CA ARG A 44 2.38 21.80 -16.78
C ARG A 44 3.65 21.06 -17.14
N LYS A 45 4.29 20.50 -16.13
CA LYS A 45 5.59 19.82 -16.25
C LYS A 45 5.52 18.42 -15.64
N LEU A 46 6.14 17.45 -16.33
CA LEU A 46 6.48 16.14 -15.76
C LEU A 46 7.94 16.18 -15.29
N ALA A 47 8.18 15.78 -14.06
CA ALA A 47 9.52 15.56 -13.52
C ALA A 47 9.63 14.12 -13.00
N ILE A 48 10.78 13.47 -13.23
CA ILE A 48 11.06 12.13 -12.73
C ILE A 48 12.22 12.25 -11.73
N TYR A 49 11.92 11.95 -10.47
CA TYR A 49 12.84 12.05 -9.35
C TYR A 49 13.32 10.68 -8.90
N PRO A 50 14.50 10.58 -8.27
CA PRO A 50 14.87 9.41 -7.50
C PRO A 50 13.92 9.24 -6.29
N ALA A 51 13.79 8.02 -5.78
CA ALA A 51 12.90 7.73 -4.65
C ALA A 51 13.24 8.52 -3.38
N SER A 52 14.52 8.88 -3.18
CA SER A 52 14.99 9.70 -2.06
C SER A 52 14.34 11.08 -1.99
N ALA A 53 13.95 11.64 -3.13
CA ALA A 53 13.25 12.94 -3.18
C ALA A 53 11.88 12.92 -2.47
N GLY A 54 11.33 11.73 -2.16
CA GLY A 54 10.09 11.62 -1.40
C GLY A 54 10.14 12.24 -0.01
N PHE A 55 11.33 12.35 0.61
CA PHE A 55 11.49 13.04 1.88
C PHE A 55 11.37 14.55 1.79
N ASP A 56 11.66 15.11 0.63
CA ASP A 56 11.71 16.56 0.40
C ASP A 56 10.38 17.07 -0.12
N LEU A 57 9.61 16.19 -0.72
CA LEU A 57 8.29 16.49 -1.28
C LEU A 57 7.16 16.33 -0.26
N VAL A 58 7.46 16.14 1.04
CA VAL A 58 6.44 15.80 2.06
C VAL A 58 5.32 16.84 2.11
N GLU A 59 5.63 18.13 2.17
CA GLU A 59 4.63 19.20 2.27
C GLU A 59 3.74 19.31 1.02
N GLU A 60 4.35 19.21 -0.17
CA GLU A 60 3.61 19.23 -1.43
C GLU A 60 2.73 17.98 -1.58
N LEU A 61 3.23 16.82 -1.15
CA LEU A 61 2.50 15.56 -1.20
C LEU A 61 1.37 15.52 -0.18
N ASP A 62 1.52 16.11 1.00
CA ASP A 62 0.43 16.25 1.97
C ASP A 62 -0.74 17.03 1.36
N TYR A 63 -0.44 18.11 0.65
CA TYR A 63 -1.46 18.87 -0.05
C TYR A 63 -2.15 18.06 -1.15
N LEU A 64 -1.39 17.24 -1.91
CA LEU A 64 -1.94 16.34 -2.92
C LEU A 64 -2.79 15.23 -2.28
N CYS A 65 -2.33 14.60 -1.19
CA CYS A 65 -3.08 13.57 -0.46
C CYS A 65 -4.46 14.07 -0.01
N ALA A 66 -4.53 15.31 0.52
CA ALA A 66 -5.79 15.92 0.94
C ALA A 66 -6.77 16.20 -0.21
N ARG A 67 -6.30 16.18 -1.46
CA ARG A 67 -7.05 16.56 -2.66
C ARG A 67 -7.12 15.47 -3.72
N THR A 68 -6.60 14.29 -3.44
CA THR A 68 -6.59 13.20 -4.40
C THR A 68 -8.00 12.69 -4.73
N VAL A 69 -8.18 12.20 -5.96
CA VAL A 69 -9.41 11.56 -6.43
C VAL A 69 -9.70 10.29 -5.63
N GLU A 70 -8.67 9.54 -5.28
CA GLU A 70 -8.74 8.32 -4.50
C GLU A 70 -7.55 8.26 -3.54
N PRO A 71 -7.78 8.08 -2.21
CA PRO A 71 -6.70 8.03 -1.25
C PRO A 71 -5.91 6.71 -1.36
N ASN A 72 -4.62 6.81 -1.10
CA ASN A 72 -3.73 5.66 -0.98
C ASN A 72 -2.68 5.92 0.09
N VAL A 73 -2.93 5.47 1.31
CA VAL A 73 -2.03 5.68 2.46
C VAL A 73 -0.61 5.17 2.21
N PHE A 74 -0.44 4.19 1.33
CA PHE A 74 0.88 3.66 0.97
C PHE A 74 1.68 4.58 0.04
N PHE A 75 1.02 5.58 -0.57
CA PHE A 75 1.66 6.66 -1.33
C PHE A 75 1.69 7.98 -0.56
N ASN A 76 1.13 8.00 0.66
CA ASN A 76 1.36 9.10 1.58
C ASN A 76 2.87 9.24 1.85
N PRO A 77 3.44 10.45 1.82
CA PRO A 77 4.89 10.64 1.96
C PRO A 77 5.45 10.07 3.27
N ARG A 78 4.66 10.04 4.34
CA ARG A 78 5.07 9.48 5.64
C ARG A 78 5.23 7.97 5.64
N PHE A 79 4.58 7.27 4.70
CA PHE A 79 4.78 5.86 4.45
C PHE A 79 5.77 5.61 3.32
N LEU A 80 5.60 6.29 2.19
CA LEU A 80 6.34 6.05 0.95
C LEU A 80 7.82 6.39 1.09
N ALA A 81 8.15 7.57 1.64
CA ALA A 81 9.53 8.01 1.76
C ALA A 81 10.38 7.05 2.61
N PRO A 82 9.97 6.61 3.82
CA PRO A 82 10.73 5.60 4.56
C PRO A 82 10.70 4.21 3.92
N ALA A 83 9.68 3.87 3.10
CA ALA A 83 9.57 2.56 2.47
C ALA A 83 10.58 2.36 1.33
N MET A 84 10.74 3.36 0.47
CA MET A 84 11.54 3.26 -0.76
C MET A 84 12.99 2.80 -0.52
N PRO A 85 13.78 3.40 0.38
CA PRO A 85 15.16 3.00 0.58
C PRO A 85 15.34 1.69 1.37
N ARG A 86 14.28 1.18 2.00
CA ARG A 86 14.40 0.06 2.95
C ARG A 86 13.68 -1.22 2.55
N LEU A 87 12.68 -1.12 1.69
CA LEU A 87 11.83 -2.27 1.32
C LEU A 87 12.00 -2.71 -0.12
N GLU A 88 12.70 -1.93 -0.91
CA GLU A 88 12.66 -2.11 -2.37
C GLU A 88 14.07 -2.33 -2.93
N ASP A 89 14.24 -3.46 -3.60
CA ASP A 89 15.48 -3.81 -4.32
C ASP A 89 15.48 -3.27 -5.77
N ARG A 90 14.33 -2.80 -6.26
CA ARG A 90 14.18 -2.23 -7.60
C ARG A 90 14.52 -0.74 -7.57
N GLU A 91 15.01 -0.24 -8.67
CA GLU A 91 15.19 1.22 -8.85
C GLU A 91 13.81 1.88 -9.00
N VAL A 92 13.26 2.35 -7.89
CA VAL A 92 12.00 3.12 -7.89
C VAL A 92 12.29 4.59 -8.15
N ARG A 93 11.48 5.20 -9.00
CA ARG A 93 11.47 6.62 -9.34
C ARG A 93 10.11 7.20 -9.05
N LEU A 94 10.02 8.50 -8.86
CA LEU A 94 8.78 9.24 -8.66
C LEU A 94 8.48 10.06 -9.90
N ALA A 95 7.47 9.70 -10.66
CA ALA A 95 6.93 10.55 -11.71
C ALA A 95 5.93 11.52 -11.07
N VAL A 96 6.16 12.80 -11.29
CA VAL A 96 5.41 13.89 -10.67
C VAL A 96 4.97 14.86 -11.75
N ILE A 97 3.69 15.21 -11.78
CA ILE A 97 3.18 16.32 -12.60
C ILE A 97 2.92 17.52 -11.71
N ARG A 98 3.39 18.67 -12.15
CA ARG A 98 3.13 19.97 -11.53
C ARG A 98 2.53 20.94 -12.52
N ASP A 99 1.60 21.78 -12.03
CA ASP A 99 1.14 23.01 -12.69
C ASP A 99 1.77 24.19 -11.96
N GLY A 100 2.23 25.18 -12.71
CA GLY A 100 2.62 26.47 -12.15
C GLY A 100 4.00 26.95 -12.58
N ASP A 101 4.25 28.18 -12.21
CA ASP A 101 5.51 28.89 -12.36
C ASP A 101 6.38 28.77 -11.09
N GLU A 102 7.48 29.51 -11.02
CA GLU A 102 8.39 29.52 -9.85
C GLU A 102 7.71 29.94 -8.53
N TYR A 103 6.56 30.60 -8.58
CA TYR A 103 5.85 31.17 -7.41
C TYR A 103 4.61 30.36 -7.01
N ARG A 104 4.02 29.60 -7.94
CA ARG A 104 2.80 28.80 -7.71
C ARG A 104 2.96 27.40 -8.28
N ASN A 105 3.69 26.60 -7.58
CA ASN A 105 3.99 25.22 -7.99
C ASN A 105 3.06 24.25 -7.25
N ARG A 106 2.19 23.56 -7.98
CA ARG A 106 1.20 22.65 -7.41
C ARG A 106 1.33 21.25 -7.99
N LEU A 107 1.53 20.27 -7.10
CA LEU A 107 1.49 18.86 -7.47
C LEU A 107 0.09 18.43 -7.91
N ARG A 108 0.03 17.79 -9.07
CA ARG A 108 -1.19 17.26 -9.68
C ARG A 108 -1.22 15.74 -9.72
N LEU A 109 -0.04 15.10 -9.77
CA LEU A 109 0.08 13.65 -9.88
C LEU A 109 1.33 13.17 -9.16
N LEU A 110 1.23 12.03 -8.48
CA LEU A 110 2.35 11.22 -8.04
C LEU A 110 2.18 9.78 -8.49
N VAL A 111 3.19 9.27 -9.19
CA VAL A 111 3.31 7.86 -9.59
C VAL A 111 4.69 7.35 -9.19
N PRO A 112 4.84 6.67 -8.06
CA PRO A 112 6.04 5.90 -7.79
C PRO A 112 6.09 4.70 -8.74
N PHE A 113 7.19 4.51 -9.47
CA PHE A 113 7.29 3.45 -10.47
C PHE A 113 8.70 2.88 -10.59
N SER A 114 8.78 1.67 -11.12
CA SER A 114 10.01 1.03 -11.59
C SER A 114 9.88 0.60 -13.04
N VAL A 115 11.00 0.48 -13.74
CA VAL A 115 11.05 -0.16 -15.05
C VAL A 115 11.42 -1.61 -14.84
N GLU A 116 10.47 -2.50 -15.09
CA GLU A 116 10.67 -3.94 -14.93
C GLU A 116 10.95 -4.58 -16.30
N ARG A 117 12.04 -5.36 -16.35
CA ARG A 117 12.37 -6.21 -17.50
C ARG A 117 12.07 -7.64 -17.11
N PRO A 118 11.30 -8.37 -17.92
CA PRO A 118 11.02 -9.77 -17.64
C PRO A 118 12.31 -10.59 -17.62
N VAL A 119 12.34 -11.61 -16.76
CA VAL A 119 13.45 -12.57 -16.67
C VAL A 119 13.57 -13.42 -17.96
N VAL A 120 12.47 -13.51 -18.72
CA VAL A 120 12.44 -14.27 -19.98
C VAL A 120 12.99 -13.40 -21.12
N PRO A 121 13.92 -13.90 -21.97
CA PRO A 121 14.56 -13.10 -23.02
C PRO A 121 13.64 -12.40 -24.01
N LEU A 122 12.42 -12.88 -24.18
CA LEU A 122 11.38 -12.33 -25.07
C LEU A 122 10.31 -11.50 -24.35
N GLY A 123 10.52 -11.17 -23.10
CA GLY A 123 9.55 -10.44 -22.29
C GLY A 123 9.50 -8.94 -22.64
N VAL A 124 8.31 -8.36 -22.52
CA VAL A 124 8.07 -6.94 -22.75
C VAL A 124 8.49 -6.15 -21.51
N PRO A 125 9.38 -5.15 -21.64
CA PRO A 125 9.65 -4.23 -20.55
C PRO A 125 8.42 -3.38 -20.25
N VAL A 126 8.16 -3.15 -18.97
CA VAL A 126 7.00 -2.37 -18.52
C VAL A 126 7.43 -1.30 -17.51
N MET A 127 6.73 -0.17 -17.53
CA MET A 127 6.75 0.81 -16.45
C MET A 127 5.64 0.41 -15.48
N ARG A 128 5.99 0.05 -14.25
CA ARG A 128 5.04 -0.47 -13.27
C ARG A 128 5.00 0.41 -12.04
N THR A 129 3.80 0.83 -11.62
CA THR A 129 3.65 1.54 -10.35
C THR A 129 4.06 0.65 -9.18
N TRP A 130 4.55 1.29 -8.13
CA TRP A 130 4.99 0.57 -6.94
C TRP A 130 3.79 -0.10 -6.25
N SER A 131 3.93 -1.37 -5.98
CA SER A 131 3.08 -2.15 -5.10
C SER A 131 3.91 -3.29 -4.53
N SER A 132 3.76 -3.56 -3.25
CA SER A 132 4.54 -4.56 -2.53
C SER A 132 3.68 -5.22 -1.43
N PRO A 133 4.14 -6.32 -0.81
CA PRO A 133 3.47 -6.90 0.35
C PRO A 133 3.36 -5.98 1.58
N PHE A 134 4.08 -4.85 1.56
CA PHE A 134 4.01 -3.82 2.60
C PHE A 134 3.10 -2.65 2.22
N GLY A 135 2.93 -2.38 0.93
CA GLY A 135 2.02 -1.38 0.39
C GLY A 135 1.20 -2.00 -0.75
N PRO A 136 0.08 -2.72 -0.45
CA PRO A 136 -0.62 -3.55 -1.41
C PRO A 136 -1.65 -2.79 -2.27
N LEU A 137 -1.36 -1.53 -2.60
CA LEU A 137 -2.13 -0.70 -3.53
C LEU A 137 -1.18 0.04 -4.45
N GLY A 138 -1.41 -0.07 -5.75
CA GLY A 138 -0.66 0.65 -6.78
C GLY A 138 -1.41 1.87 -7.34
N THR A 139 -2.44 2.35 -6.65
CA THR A 139 -3.28 3.47 -7.05
C THR A 139 -2.49 4.78 -7.01
N PRO A 140 -2.27 5.48 -8.15
CA PRO A 140 -1.63 6.79 -8.18
C PRO A 140 -2.41 7.85 -7.41
N LEU A 141 -1.71 8.85 -6.87
CA LEU A 141 -2.35 10.05 -6.35
C LEU A 141 -2.59 11.02 -7.52
N VAL A 142 -3.84 11.37 -7.78
CA VAL A 142 -4.26 12.29 -8.83
C VAL A 142 -5.10 13.40 -8.20
N ASP A 143 -4.72 14.67 -8.40
CA ASP A 143 -5.49 15.80 -7.90
C ASP A 143 -6.90 15.81 -8.51
N ARG A 144 -7.92 16.04 -7.70
CA ARG A 144 -9.33 16.09 -8.13
C ARG A 144 -9.68 17.26 -9.04
N ASP A 145 -8.83 18.29 -9.11
CA ASP A 145 -9.02 19.38 -10.07
C ASP A 145 -8.37 18.96 -11.41
N ASP A 146 -9.15 18.88 -12.46
CA ASP A 146 -8.76 18.50 -13.80
C ASP A 146 -8.10 17.10 -13.90
N PRO A 147 -8.64 16.06 -13.26
CA PRO A 147 -8.00 14.75 -13.22
C PRO A 147 -7.83 14.11 -14.59
N VAL A 148 -8.79 14.33 -15.51
CA VAL A 148 -8.75 13.82 -16.90
C VAL A 148 -7.56 14.42 -17.64
N GLY A 149 -7.45 15.75 -17.63
CA GLY A 149 -6.34 16.43 -18.31
C GLY A 149 -4.98 16.10 -17.72
N VAL A 150 -4.89 15.86 -16.40
CA VAL A 150 -3.66 15.43 -15.75
C VAL A 150 -3.21 14.05 -16.26
N VAL A 151 -4.14 13.08 -16.37
CA VAL A 151 -3.80 11.73 -16.83
C VAL A 151 -3.55 11.70 -18.34
N GLU A 152 -4.27 12.51 -19.14
CA GLU A 152 -4.00 12.69 -20.59
C GLU A 152 -2.58 13.20 -20.83
N ASP A 153 -2.21 14.24 -20.09
CA ASP A 153 -0.88 14.82 -20.17
C ASP A 153 0.20 13.85 -19.69
N PHE A 154 -0.08 13.10 -18.63
CA PHE A 154 0.82 12.05 -18.13
C PHE A 154 1.12 11.00 -19.21
N PHE A 155 0.10 10.46 -19.90
CA PHE A 155 0.30 9.51 -20.98
C PHE A 155 1.07 10.12 -22.15
N SER A 156 0.74 11.35 -22.53
CA SER A 156 1.42 12.06 -23.60
C SER A 156 2.91 12.28 -23.33
N MET A 157 3.23 12.67 -22.11
CA MET A 157 4.62 12.91 -21.70
C MET A 157 5.42 11.62 -21.58
N LEU A 158 4.84 10.56 -20.98
CA LEU A 158 5.52 9.27 -20.84
C LEU A 158 5.83 8.62 -22.19
N SER A 159 5.00 8.89 -23.21
CA SER A 159 5.20 8.33 -24.57
C SER A 159 6.33 8.99 -25.36
N ARG A 160 6.94 10.07 -24.82
CA ARG A 160 8.03 10.81 -25.53
C ARG A 160 9.27 9.93 -25.70
N PRO A 161 9.82 9.79 -26.95
CA PRO A 161 10.93 8.88 -27.21
C PRO A 161 12.22 9.19 -26.45
N HIS A 162 12.50 10.46 -26.14
CA HIS A 162 13.72 10.86 -25.44
C HIS A 162 13.76 10.40 -23.97
N LEU A 163 12.60 10.12 -23.33
CA LEU A 163 12.56 9.55 -22.00
C LEU A 163 13.00 8.08 -21.93
N LYS A 164 13.02 7.40 -23.09
CA LYS A 164 13.42 5.98 -23.22
C LYS A 164 12.68 5.05 -22.25
N LEU A 165 11.43 5.39 -21.91
CA LEU A 165 10.57 4.59 -21.07
C LEU A 165 9.86 3.48 -21.88
N PRO A 166 9.45 2.36 -21.25
CA PRO A 166 8.64 1.35 -21.89
C PRO A 166 7.31 1.91 -22.39
N LYS A 167 6.83 1.39 -23.53
CA LYS A 167 5.52 1.76 -24.11
C LYS A 167 4.32 1.14 -23.39
N VAL A 168 4.54 0.35 -22.35
CA VAL A 168 3.49 -0.31 -21.56
C VAL A 168 3.57 0.16 -20.13
N PHE A 169 2.47 0.71 -19.64
CA PHE A 169 2.28 1.15 -18.27
C PHE A 169 1.39 0.16 -17.50
N VAL A 170 1.76 -0.19 -16.28
CA VAL A 170 1.08 -1.17 -15.45
C VAL A 170 0.71 -0.57 -14.11
N LEU A 171 -0.57 -0.61 -13.77
CA LEU A 171 -1.13 -0.26 -12.47
C LEU A 171 -1.54 -1.56 -11.74
N PRO A 172 -0.68 -2.12 -10.88
CA PRO A 172 -1.00 -3.34 -10.13
C PRO A 172 -1.87 -3.02 -8.92
N ASP A 173 -2.65 -4.01 -8.49
CA ASP A 173 -3.38 -3.99 -7.22
C ASP A 173 -4.23 -2.71 -7.03
N VAL A 174 -4.93 -2.28 -8.08
CA VAL A 174 -5.88 -1.16 -8.03
C VAL A 174 -7.30 -1.68 -7.79
N ARG A 175 -8.12 -0.86 -7.16
CA ARG A 175 -9.55 -1.12 -7.00
C ARG A 175 -10.25 -0.84 -8.34
N LEU A 176 -10.80 -1.89 -8.98
CA LEU A 176 -11.38 -1.79 -10.34
C LEU A 176 -12.69 -1.00 -10.38
N ASP A 177 -13.43 -0.94 -9.28
CA ASP A 177 -14.61 -0.10 -9.10
C ASP A 177 -14.26 1.30 -8.54
N GLY A 178 -12.96 1.59 -8.38
CA GLY A 178 -12.47 2.86 -7.86
C GLY A 178 -12.42 3.96 -8.93
N PRO A 179 -12.47 5.23 -8.50
CA PRO A 179 -12.49 6.37 -9.41
C PRO A 179 -11.19 6.51 -10.21
N VAL A 180 -10.03 6.13 -9.65
CA VAL A 180 -8.75 6.20 -10.38
C VAL A 180 -8.70 5.15 -11.49
N ALA A 181 -9.15 3.92 -11.25
CA ALA A 181 -9.20 2.89 -12.29
C ALA A 181 -10.13 3.33 -13.44
N SER A 182 -11.32 3.86 -13.12
CA SER A 182 -12.26 4.41 -14.10
C SER A 182 -11.66 5.59 -14.88
N LEU A 183 -10.97 6.49 -14.20
CA LEU A 183 -10.29 7.65 -14.82
C LEU A 183 -9.25 7.20 -15.85
N PHE A 184 -8.36 6.27 -15.48
CA PHE A 184 -7.33 5.77 -16.39
C PHE A 184 -7.93 5.00 -17.57
N ALA A 185 -9.03 4.26 -17.34
CA ALA A 185 -9.75 3.55 -18.40
C ALA A 185 -10.40 4.54 -19.39
N THR A 186 -11.10 5.55 -18.90
CA THR A 186 -11.73 6.58 -19.73
C THR A 186 -10.71 7.33 -20.57
N VAL A 187 -9.59 7.73 -20.00
CA VAL A 187 -8.53 8.43 -20.75
C VAL A 187 -7.90 7.51 -21.80
N ALA A 188 -7.65 6.25 -21.46
CA ALA A 188 -7.13 5.29 -22.43
C ALA A 188 -8.10 5.10 -23.61
N GLU A 189 -9.40 4.94 -23.36
CA GLU A 189 -10.45 4.81 -24.37
C GLU A 189 -10.53 6.06 -25.26
N THR A 190 -10.61 7.24 -24.68
CA THR A 190 -10.69 8.52 -25.42
C THR A 190 -9.50 8.73 -26.34
N ARG A 191 -8.33 8.24 -25.96
CA ARG A 191 -7.10 8.32 -26.75
C ARG A 191 -6.88 7.15 -27.71
N GLY A 192 -7.81 6.19 -27.77
CA GLY A 192 -7.68 4.99 -28.58
C GLY A 192 -6.50 4.10 -28.15
N LEU A 193 -6.14 4.11 -26.87
CA LEU A 193 -5.07 3.30 -26.30
C LEU A 193 -5.63 1.97 -25.81
N MET A 194 -4.89 0.89 -26.05
CA MET A 194 -5.27 -0.41 -25.54
C MET A 194 -5.12 -0.48 -24.03
N LEU A 195 -6.19 -0.92 -23.35
CA LEU A 195 -6.19 -1.26 -21.95
C LEU A 195 -6.63 -2.72 -21.77
N VAL A 196 -5.86 -3.48 -20.97
CA VAL A 196 -6.19 -4.87 -20.61
C VAL A 196 -6.23 -4.97 -19.09
N THR A 197 -7.32 -5.48 -18.54
CA THR A 197 -7.43 -5.82 -17.11
C THR A 197 -7.03 -7.27 -16.88
N THR A 198 -6.13 -7.52 -15.97
CA THR A 198 -5.67 -8.87 -15.62
C THR A 198 -5.57 -9.06 -14.10
N GLY A 199 -5.46 -10.32 -13.67
CA GLY A 199 -5.26 -10.67 -12.27
C GLY A 199 -6.40 -10.23 -11.34
N GLN A 200 -7.65 -10.29 -11.81
CA GLN A 200 -8.82 -9.90 -11.03
C GLN A 200 -9.02 -10.81 -9.81
N THR A 201 -9.34 -10.20 -8.70
CA THR A 201 -9.63 -10.90 -7.43
C THR A 201 -10.63 -10.08 -6.61
N LEU A 202 -11.21 -10.73 -5.60
CA LEU A 202 -12.10 -10.07 -4.66
C LEU A 202 -11.40 -9.94 -3.30
N ARG A 203 -11.24 -8.71 -2.83
CA ARG A 203 -10.63 -8.39 -1.53
C ARG A 203 -11.74 -8.15 -0.49
N PRO A 204 -11.69 -8.80 0.69
CA PRO A 204 -12.62 -8.49 1.77
C PRO A 204 -12.51 -7.02 2.18
N ALA A 205 -13.65 -6.38 2.37
CA ALA A 205 -13.75 -5.02 2.88
C ALA A 205 -14.86 -4.97 3.93
N LEU A 206 -14.84 -3.93 4.76
CA LEU A 206 -15.88 -3.64 5.72
C LEU A 206 -16.51 -2.30 5.35
N GLU A 207 -17.74 -2.33 4.90
CA GLU A 207 -18.50 -1.15 4.50
C GLU A 207 -19.97 -1.44 4.73
N SER A 208 -20.56 -0.90 5.81
CA SER A 208 -21.93 -1.18 6.21
C SER A 208 -22.48 -0.03 7.03
N GLU A 209 -23.78 0.23 6.89
CA GLU A 209 -24.54 1.18 7.71
C GLU A 209 -25.01 0.58 9.05
N ARG A 210 -24.77 -0.73 9.28
CA ARG A 210 -25.12 -1.40 10.53
C ARG A 210 -24.09 -1.07 11.60
N ASP A 211 -24.53 -1.00 12.85
CA ASP A 211 -23.61 -1.01 13.99
C ASP A 211 -22.80 -2.33 14.05
N GLY A 212 -21.71 -2.29 14.79
CA GLY A 212 -20.76 -3.40 14.82
C GLY A 212 -21.34 -4.72 15.30
N ASP A 213 -22.23 -4.71 16.29
CA ASP A 213 -22.84 -5.93 16.83
C ASP A 213 -23.86 -6.54 15.87
N ASP A 214 -24.70 -5.73 15.25
CA ASP A 214 -25.70 -6.18 14.30
C ASP A 214 -25.06 -6.65 13.00
N TYR A 215 -24.00 -6.00 12.56
CA TYR A 215 -23.20 -6.49 11.45
C TYR A 215 -22.62 -7.88 11.71
N LEU A 216 -21.96 -8.09 12.85
CA LEU A 216 -21.34 -9.37 13.20
C LEU A 216 -22.38 -10.49 13.36
N LYS A 217 -23.58 -10.20 13.88
CA LYS A 217 -24.68 -11.16 13.94
C LYS A 217 -25.18 -11.55 12.56
N ALA A 218 -25.21 -10.61 11.62
CA ALA A 218 -25.70 -10.84 10.25
C ALA A 218 -24.65 -11.52 9.36
N SER A 219 -23.36 -11.10 9.43
CA SER A 219 -22.29 -11.61 8.58
C SER A 219 -21.78 -12.99 8.99
N LEU A 220 -21.81 -13.30 10.29
CA LEU A 220 -21.35 -14.58 10.81
C LEU A 220 -22.48 -15.60 10.89
N ARG A 221 -22.21 -16.84 10.48
CA ARG A 221 -23.10 -17.95 10.78
C ARG A 221 -23.30 -18.08 12.30
N SER A 222 -24.52 -18.36 12.77
CA SER A 222 -24.88 -18.38 14.19
C SER A 222 -23.98 -19.25 15.07
N HIS A 223 -23.43 -20.36 14.53
CA HIS A 223 -22.50 -21.21 15.28
C HIS A 223 -21.12 -20.56 15.44
N HIS A 224 -20.61 -19.82 14.42
CA HIS A 224 -19.35 -19.09 14.54
C HIS A 224 -19.46 -17.92 15.51
N TYR A 225 -20.57 -17.17 15.47
CA TYR A 225 -20.81 -16.09 16.41
C TYR A 225 -20.82 -16.59 17.87
N ARG A 226 -21.52 -17.70 18.12
CA ARG A 226 -21.55 -18.35 19.45
C ARG A 226 -20.16 -18.87 19.85
N GLU A 227 -19.43 -19.46 18.92
CA GLU A 227 -18.07 -19.96 19.17
C GLU A 227 -17.11 -18.83 19.55
N PHE A 228 -17.10 -17.70 18.84
CA PHE A 228 -16.25 -16.57 19.20
C PHE A 228 -16.60 -15.98 20.57
N ARG A 229 -17.87 -15.88 20.91
CA ARG A 229 -18.29 -15.48 22.26
C ARG A 229 -17.82 -16.46 23.32
N ARG A 230 -17.86 -17.75 23.05
CA ARG A 230 -17.33 -18.80 23.95
C ARG A 230 -15.82 -18.67 24.12
N LEU A 231 -15.08 -18.48 23.02
CA LEU A 231 -13.63 -18.31 23.06
C LEU A 231 -13.22 -17.05 23.82
N LYS A 232 -13.92 -15.92 23.60
CA LYS A 232 -13.68 -14.66 24.34
C LYS A 232 -13.87 -14.87 25.85
N ARG A 233 -14.96 -15.53 26.28
CA ARG A 233 -15.19 -15.83 27.69
C ARG A 233 -14.10 -16.72 28.26
N ARG A 234 -13.78 -17.85 27.60
CA ARG A 234 -12.72 -18.75 28.05
C ARG A 234 -11.34 -18.09 28.14
N LEU A 235 -11.04 -17.16 27.24
CA LEU A 235 -9.81 -16.39 27.30
C LEU A 235 -9.84 -15.43 28.50
N GLY A 236 -10.98 -14.80 28.77
CA GLY A 236 -11.21 -13.97 29.96
C GLY A 236 -11.19 -14.74 31.28
N ASP A 237 -11.48 -16.05 31.28
CA ASP A 237 -11.34 -16.90 32.46
C ASP A 237 -9.85 -17.09 32.87
N LEU A 238 -8.90 -16.81 31.97
CA LEU A 238 -7.45 -16.89 32.25
C LEU A 238 -6.88 -15.61 32.88
N GLY A 239 -7.59 -14.48 32.80
CA GLY A 239 -7.15 -13.20 33.30
C GLY A 239 -7.96 -12.04 32.75
N ARG A 240 -7.58 -10.81 33.09
CA ARG A 240 -8.25 -9.58 32.63
C ARG A 240 -7.98 -9.34 31.15
N LEU A 241 -9.01 -9.57 30.33
CA LEU A 241 -8.97 -9.42 28.88
C LEU A 241 -9.45 -8.02 28.50
N GLU A 242 -8.61 -7.23 27.83
CA GLU A 242 -8.92 -5.86 27.41
C GLU A 242 -8.56 -5.62 25.94
N HIS A 243 -9.36 -4.78 25.25
CA HIS A 243 -9.03 -4.23 23.95
C HIS A 243 -8.51 -2.79 24.15
N VAL A 244 -7.28 -2.54 23.77
CA VAL A 244 -6.60 -1.26 23.92
C VAL A 244 -6.24 -0.72 22.54
N VAL A 245 -6.40 0.59 22.32
CA VAL A 245 -6.03 1.27 21.07
C VAL A 245 -5.03 2.37 21.37
N ALA A 246 -3.81 2.19 20.87
CA ALA A 246 -2.81 3.24 20.86
C ALA A 246 -3.08 4.15 19.65
N ARG A 247 -3.10 5.48 19.86
CA ARG A 247 -3.38 6.49 18.85
C ARG A 247 -2.38 7.64 18.87
N GLY A 248 -2.00 8.12 20.06
CA GLY A 248 -0.98 9.17 20.19
C GLY A 248 0.42 8.70 19.77
N PRO A 249 1.30 9.58 19.29
CA PRO A 249 2.65 9.21 18.83
C PRO A 249 3.46 8.45 19.86
N GLU A 250 3.37 8.82 21.15
CA GLU A 250 4.09 8.13 22.25
C GLU A 250 3.54 6.73 22.49
N ASP A 251 2.21 6.58 22.55
CA ASP A 251 1.57 5.26 22.75
C ASP A 251 1.89 4.34 21.58
N ILE A 252 1.85 4.87 20.34
CA ILE A 252 2.21 4.15 19.13
C ILE A 252 3.67 3.71 19.16
N ARG A 253 4.59 4.53 19.67
CA ARG A 253 6.01 4.17 19.80
C ARG A 253 6.20 2.95 20.71
N HIS A 254 5.44 2.85 21.80
CA HIS A 254 5.47 1.68 22.67
C HIS A 254 4.77 0.48 22.04
N ALA A 255 3.61 0.68 21.43
CA ALA A 255 2.80 -0.40 20.88
C ALA A 255 3.47 -1.08 19.67
N ILE A 256 4.24 -0.34 18.83
CA ILE A 256 4.99 -0.94 17.71
C ILE A 256 6.08 -1.90 18.19
N GLU A 257 6.75 -1.63 19.30
CA GLU A 257 7.75 -2.55 19.85
C GLU A 257 7.09 -3.85 20.37
N GLY A 258 5.91 -3.72 21.00
CA GLY A 258 5.09 -4.88 21.37
C GLY A 258 4.68 -5.73 20.15
N PHE A 259 4.26 -5.08 19.07
CA PHE A 259 3.95 -5.75 17.81
C PHE A 259 5.17 -6.49 17.23
N LEU A 260 6.32 -5.83 17.10
CA LEU A 260 7.54 -6.40 16.53
C LEU A 260 8.03 -7.60 17.36
N THR A 261 7.96 -7.51 18.67
CA THR A 261 8.30 -8.61 19.60
C THR A 261 7.35 -9.80 19.40
N LEU A 262 6.04 -9.53 19.37
CA LEU A 262 5.02 -10.56 19.20
C LEU A 262 5.13 -11.26 17.82
N GLU A 263 5.37 -10.49 16.75
CA GLU A 263 5.57 -11.03 15.41
C GLU A 263 6.81 -11.92 15.32
N ALA A 264 7.91 -11.51 15.97
CA ALA A 264 9.16 -12.26 15.99
C ALA A 264 9.07 -13.55 16.83
N ALA A 265 8.25 -13.59 17.86
CA ALA A 265 8.01 -14.79 18.68
C ALA A 265 7.18 -15.85 17.94
N GLY A 266 6.39 -15.47 16.92
CA GLY A 266 5.50 -16.35 16.17
C GLY A 266 6.18 -17.09 15.01
N TRP A 267 5.33 -17.70 14.14
CA TRP A 267 5.79 -18.45 12.95
C TRP A 267 6.61 -17.60 11.97
N LYS A 268 6.31 -16.30 11.89
CA LYS A 268 7.08 -15.38 11.01
C LYS A 268 8.52 -15.23 11.48
N GLY A 269 8.76 -15.25 12.81
CA GLY A 269 10.10 -15.27 13.35
C GLY A 269 10.84 -16.56 13.01
N ARG A 270 10.19 -17.71 13.19
CA ARG A 270 10.75 -19.03 12.82
C ARG A 270 11.05 -19.15 11.31
N GLU A 271 10.18 -18.58 10.46
CA GLU A 271 10.39 -18.53 9.00
C GLU A 271 11.30 -17.37 8.55
N ARG A 272 11.86 -16.59 9.48
CA ARG A 272 12.71 -15.42 9.22
C ARG A 272 12.05 -14.35 8.33
N THR A 273 10.72 -14.22 8.41
CA THR A 273 9.92 -13.24 7.66
C THR A 273 9.36 -12.12 8.52
N ALA A 274 9.55 -12.18 9.85
CA ALA A 274 9.16 -11.12 10.77
C ALA A 274 9.95 -9.85 10.50
N MET A 275 9.31 -8.70 10.66
CA MET A 275 9.94 -7.39 10.38
C MET A 275 11.12 -7.12 11.31
N ALA A 276 11.06 -7.56 12.57
CA ALA A 276 12.13 -7.35 13.55
C ALA A 276 13.45 -8.09 13.20
N ILE A 277 13.41 -9.12 12.35
CA ILE A 277 14.61 -9.88 11.97
C ILE A 277 15.47 -9.12 10.96
N ASP A 278 14.85 -8.27 10.15
CA ASP A 278 15.52 -7.43 9.18
C ASP A 278 15.57 -5.98 9.70
N ARG A 279 16.79 -5.47 9.92
CA ARG A 279 17.00 -4.12 10.48
C ARG A 279 16.34 -3.02 9.65
N PHE A 280 16.31 -3.15 8.33
CA PHE A 280 15.71 -2.16 7.44
C PHE A 280 14.19 -2.17 7.51
N ARG A 281 13.58 -3.36 7.55
CA ARG A 281 12.14 -3.51 7.75
C ARG A 281 11.69 -3.04 9.12
N ALA A 282 12.46 -3.33 10.17
CA ALA A 282 12.17 -2.85 11.51
C ALA A 282 12.26 -1.32 11.59
N ALA A 283 13.31 -0.73 11.02
CA ALA A 283 13.48 0.73 10.98
C ALA A 283 12.36 1.39 10.17
N PHE A 284 12.00 0.83 9.01
CA PHE A 284 10.87 1.30 8.21
C PHE A 284 9.57 1.27 9.02
N ALA A 285 9.24 0.15 9.67
CA ALA A 285 8.00 0.02 10.43
C ALA A 285 7.88 1.08 11.53
N ARG A 286 8.96 1.27 12.31
CA ARG A 286 9.01 2.28 13.36
C ARG A 286 8.80 3.68 12.84
N GLU A 287 9.53 4.03 11.77
CA GLU A 287 9.46 5.37 11.19
C GLU A 287 8.12 5.65 10.54
N ALA A 288 7.62 4.77 9.67
CA ALA A 288 6.36 4.98 8.97
C ALA A 288 5.18 5.06 9.94
N VAL A 289 5.12 4.15 10.91
CA VAL A 289 4.05 4.11 11.92
C VAL A 289 4.07 5.36 12.79
N HIS A 290 5.25 5.81 13.22
CA HIS A 290 5.39 7.02 14.02
C HIS A 290 5.00 8.30 13.24
N ARG A 291 5.53 8.47 12.03
CA ARG A 291 5.22 9.63 11.17
C ARG A 291 3.73 9.72 10.81
N LEU A 292 3.07 8.57 10.59
CA LEU A 292 1.63 8.54 10.36
C LEU A 292 0.85 8.85 11.64
N ALA A 293 1.34 8.42 12.82
CA ALA A 293 0.72 8.74 14.11
C ALA A 293 0.77 10.24 14.44
N GLU A 294 1.82 10.96 14.04
CA GLU A 294 1.93 12.42 14.19
C GLU A 294 0.80 13.17 13.46
N GLN A 295 0.15 12.55 12.48
CA GLN A 295 -0.99 13.10 11.74
C GLN A 295 -2.32 12.41 12.09
N ASP A 296 -2.38 11.66 13.19
CA ASP A 296 -3.53 10.85 13.57
C ASP A 296 -3.97 9.82 12.51
N MET A 297 -3.03 9.37 11.67
CA MET A 297 -3.27 8.43 10.57
C MET A 297 -2.89 6.99 10.92
N CYS A 298 -2.48 6.70 12.16
CA CYS A 298 -2.13 5.36 12.60
C CYS A 298 -2.85 5.01 13.90
N ARG A 299 -3.29 3.78 14.00
CA ARG A 299 -3.82 3.16 15.21
C ARG A 299 -3.23 1.77 15.38
N ILE A 300 -2.85 1.41 16.61
CA ILE A 300 -2.44 0.05 16.94
C ILE A 300 -3.44 -0.52 17.93
N HIS A 301 -4.23 -1.48 17.46
CA HIS A 301 -5.19 -2.22 18.26
C HIS A 301 -4.48 -3.40 18.91
N SER A 302 -4.65 -3.56 20.20
CA SER A 302 -4.08 -4.66 20.98
C SER A 302 -5.15 -5.36 21.81
N LEU A 303 -5.13 -6.68 21.81
CA LEU A 303 -5.84 -7.48 22.79
C LEU A 303 -4.83 -7.86 23.88
N THR A 304 -5.11 -7.49 25.12
CA THR A 304 -4.21 -7.74 26.26
C THR A 304 -4.85 -8.71 27.26
N LEU A 305 -4.03 -9.54 27.89
CA LEU A 305 -4.41 -10.42 28.99
C LEU A 305 -3.49 -10.09 30.18
N ASP A 306 -4.07 -9.61 31.27
CA ASP A 306 -3.33 -9.09 32.45
C ASP A 306 -2.24 -8.08 32.06
N GLY A 307 -2.57 -7.17 31.13
CA GLY A 307 -1.66 -6.13 30.61
C GLY A 307 -0.63 -6.61 29.58
N ARG A 308 -0.50 -7.92 29.33
CA ARG A 308 0.39 -8.47 28.32
C ARG A 308 -0.31 -8.52 26.95
N THR A 309 0.27 -7.95 25.91
CA THR A 309 -0.26 -8.02 24.53
C THR A 309 -0.23 -9.46 24.02
N ILE A 310 -1.38 -9.99 23.63
CA ILE A 310 -1.57 -11.35 23.08
C ILE A 310 -2.02 -11.36 21.63
N ALA A 311 -2.54 -10.25 21.12
CA ALA A 311 -2.76 -10.01 19.69
C ALA A 311 -2.62 -8.52 19.41
N CYS A 312 -2.13 -8.19 18.21
CA CYS A 312 -1.88 -6.82 17.80
C CYS A 312 -2.19 -6.65 16.31
N LEU A 313 -2.79 -5.51 15.94
CA LEU A 313 -3.10 -5.10 14.57
C LEU A 313 -2.73 -3.64 14.38
N ILE A 314 -1.94 -3.36 13.34
CA ILE A 314 -1.64 -2.01 12.91
C ILE A 314 -2.64 -1.61 11.82
N VAL A 315 -3.29 -0.46 11.99
CA VAL A 315 -4.26 0.12 11.08
C VAL A 315 -3.80 1.51 10.69
N PHE A 316 -3.81 1.81 9.41
CA PHE A 316 -3.66 3.17 8.91
C PHE A 316 -5.02 3.74 8.53
N VAL A 317 -5.21 5.05 8.69
CA VAL A 317 -6.46 5.72 8.32
C VAL A 317 -6.15 6.98 7.52
N GLU A 318 -6.74 7.09 6.34
CA GLU A 318 -6.60 8.25 5.47
C GLU A 318 -7.93 8.55 4.77
N ALA A 319 -8.38 9.78 4.84
CA ALA A 319 -9.60 10.27 4.19
C ALA A 319 -10.84 9.34 4.41
N GLY A 320 -11.04 8.86 5.64
CA GLY A 320 -12.16 7.99 6.00
C GLY A 320 -12.01 6.52 5.59
N ILE A 321 -10.88 6.13 5.02
CA ILE A 321 -10.58 4.73 4.72
C ILE A 321 -9.55 4.20 5.73
N ALA A 322 -9.91 3.10 6.41
CA ALA A 322 -8.99 2.35 7.25
C ALA A 322 -8.36 1.21 6.45
N TYR A 323 -7.08 0.95 6.70
CA TYR A 323 -6.30 -0.10 6.05
C TYR A 323 -5.70 -1.01 7.11
N THR A 324 -6.12 -2.28 7.18
CA THR A 324 -5.52 -3.23 8.13
C THR A 324 -4.19 -3.73 7.57
N TRP A 325 -3.09 -3.24 8.16
CA TRP A 325 -1.77 -3.42 7.55
C TRP A 325 -1.06 -4.69 7.99
N LYS A 326 -0.78 -4.83 9.28
CA LYS A 326 -0.02 -5.97 9.82
C LYS A 326 -0.63 -6.48 11.11
N THR A 327 -0.67 -7.81 11.26
CA THR A 327 -1.18 -8.47 12.45
C THR A 327 -0.19 -9.48 13.00
N ALA A 328 -0.16 -9.61 14.32
CA ALA A 328 0.57 -10.64 15.07
C ALA A 328 -0.28 -11.14 16.25
N TYR A 329 -0.06 -12.36 16.70
CA TYR A 329 -0.71 -12.91 17.89
C TYR A 329 0.18 -13.96 18.57
N ASP A 330 -0.06 -14.17 19.85
CA ASP A 330 0.62 -15.19 20.66
C ASP A 330 0.10 -16.59 20.29
N GLU A 331 0.95 -17.38 19.65
CA GLU A 331 0.59 -18.73 19.18
C GLU A 331 0.38 -19.74 20.30
N THR A 332 0.91 -19.46 21.51
CA THR A 332 0.63 -20.31 22.69
C THR A 332 -0.86 -20.28 23.06
N LEU A 333 -1.55 -19.21 22.70
CA LEU A 333 -2.98 -19.00 22.86
C LEU A 333 -3.81 -19.27 21.60
N ALA A 334 -3.25 -19.94 20.59
CA ALA A 334 -3.91 -20.20 19.29
C ALA A 334 -5.27 -20.91 19.44
N SER A 335 -5.43 -21.79 20.47
CA SER A 335 -6.70 -22.47 20.78
C SER A 335 -7.85 -21.53 21.15
N TYR A 336 -7.54 -20.27 21.51
CA TYR A 336 -8.50 -19.21 21.80
C TYR A 336 -8.69 -18.24 20.64
N SER A 337 -7.92 -18.38 19.55
CA SER A 337 -7.99 -17.53 18.35
C SER A 337 -7.87 -16.02 18.64
N PRO A 338 -6.85 -15.53 19.39
CA PRO A 338 -6.79 -14.15 19.85
C PRO A 338 -6.74 -13.14 18.69
N GLY A 339 -6.09 -13.46 17.57
CA GLY A 339 -6.09 -12.62 16.37
C GLY A 339 -7.49 -12.44 15.75
N THR A 340 -8.33 -13.50 15.75
CA THR A 340 -9.73 -13.38 15.27
C THR A 340 -10.58 -12.58 16.25
N LEU A 341 -10.39 -12.77 17.56
CA LEU A 341 -11.09 -11.99 18.57
C LEU A 341 -10.74 -10.51 18.47
N LEU A 342 -9.47 -10.17 18.24
CA LEU A 342 -9.05 -8.80 17.98
C LEU A 342 -9.75 -8.22 16.74
N MET A 343 -9.80 -8.98 15.63
CA MET A 343 -10.49 -8.52 14.41
C MET A 343 -11.98 -8.28 14.63
N ILE A 344 -12.63 -9.02 15.51
CA ILE A 344 -14.04 -8.79 15.88
C ILE A 344 -14.19 -7.45 16.63
N GLU A 345 -13.30 -7.16 17.59
CA GLU A 345 -13.33 -5.88 18.29
C GLU A 345 -13.04 -4.70 17.34
N VAL A 346 -12.08 -4.85 16.44
CA VAL A 346 -11.78 -3.86 15.40
C VAL A 346 -12.98 -3.65 14.45
N THR A 347 -13.67 -4.73 14.05
CA THR A 347 -14.88 -4.65 13.21
C THR A 347 -15.96 -3.80 13.89
N ARG A 348 -16.22 -4.02 15.19
CA ARG A 348 -17.17 -3.20 15.96
C ARG A 348 -16.76 -1.74 15.97
N GLN A 349 -15.51 -1.48 16.39
CA GLN A 349 -15.03 -0.12 16.54
C GLN A 349 -14.98 0.65 15.23
N HIS A 350 -14.63 0.00 14.10
CA HIS A 350 -14.60 0.69 12.81
C HIS A 350 -16.00 1.01 12.28
N LEU A 351 -17.00 0.16 12.53
CA LEU A 351 -18.38 0.45 12.14
C LEU A 351 -19.05 1.49 13.04
N ASP A 352 -18.63 1.56 14.30
CA ASP A 352 -19.15 2.53 15.26
C ASP A 352 -18.41 3.88 15.23
N ASP A 353 -17.27 3.99 14.49
CA ASP A 353 -16.50 5.23 14.31
C ASP A 353 -17.03 6.02 13.09
N PRO A 354 -17.68 7.19 13.29
CA PRO A 354 -18.24 7.98 12.19
C PRO A 354 -17.17 8.54 11.23
N ASN A 355 -15.89 8.51 11.61
CA ASN A 355 -14.79 8.95 10.77
C ASN A 355 -14.24 7.83 9.85
N ILE A 356 -14.74 6.61 9.97
CA ILE A 356 -14.36 5.46 9.14
C ILE A 356 -15.54 5.07 8.26
N MET A 357 -15.46 5.40 6.98
CA MET A 357 -16.49 5.04 5.99
C MET A 357 -16.32 3.61 5.47
N MET A 358 -15.08 3.16 5.34
CA MET A 358 -14.73 1.84 4.82
C MET A 358 -13.42 1.35 5.44
N THR A 359 -13.30 0.02 5.58
CA THR A 359 -12.01 -0.61 5.92
C THR A 359 -11.59 -1.58 4.82
N ASP A 360 -10.43 -1.33 4.21
CA ASP A 360 -9.75 -2.29 3.33
C ASP A 360 -8.96 -3.29 4.18
N SER A 361 -9.21 -4.56 3.96
CA SER A 361 -8.47 -5.63 4.67
C SER A 361 -7.00 -5.70 4.31
N CYS A 362 -6.56 -5.10 3.22
CA CYS A 362 -5.23 -5.30 2.63
C CYS A 362 -4.83 -6.79 2.49
N ALA A 363 -5.80 -7.67 2.59
CA ALA A 363 -5.59 -9.12 2.62
C ALA A 363 -5.39 -9.69 1.22
N VAL A 364 -4.65 -10.79 1.18
CA VAL A 364 -4.61 -11.63 -0.02
C VAL A 364 -5.99 -12.23 -0.29
N PRO A 365 -6.30 -12.59 -1.55
CA PRO A 365 -7.57 -13.26 -1.89
C PRO A 365 -7.79 -14.50 -1.01
N ASP A 366 -9.04 -14.75 -0.66
CA ASP A 366 -9.48 -15.89 0.15
C ASP A 366 -8.82 -16.00 1.53
N HIS A 367 -8.46 -14.85 2.13
CA HIS A 367 -7.90 -14.85 3.48
C HIS A 367 -8.88 -15.46 4.49
N PRO A 368 -8.50 -16.53 5.22
CA PRO A 368 -9.46 -17.37 5.96
C PRO A 368 -10.21 -16.63 7.07
N VAL A 369 -9.61 -15.63 7.70
CA VAL A 369 -10.25 -14.82 8.75
C VAL A 369 -11.07 -13.71 8.12
N MET A 370 -10.46 -12.87 7.27
CA MET A 370 -11.10 -11.69 6.72
C MET A 370 -12.29 -12.05 5.82
N SER A 371 -12.17 -13.09 4.98
CA SER A 371 -13.25 -13.55 4.11
C SER A 371 -14.44 -14.17 4.87
N ARG A 372 -14.22 -14.54 6.12
CA ARG A 372 -15.28 -15.07 6.99
C ARG A 372 -15.99 -13.97 7.79
N LEU A 373 -15.20 -12.96 8.25
CA LEU A 373 -15.74 -11.90 9.11
C LEU A 373 -16.47 -10.83 8.30
N TRP A 374 -15.93 -10.45 7.15
CA TRP A 374 -16.46 -9.36 6.34
C TRP A 374 -17.17 -9.90 5.10
N ALA A 375 -18.37 -9.42 4.84
CA ALA A 375 -19.22 -9.89 3.75
C ALA A 375 -18.90 -9.15 2.43
N GLU A 376 -18.54 -7.88 2.53
CA GLU A 376 -18.32 -7.01 1.38
C GLU A 376 -17.02 -7.37 0.66
N ARG A 377 -17.02 -7.15 -0.66
CA ARG A 377 -15.89 -7.47 -1.54
C ARG A 377 -15.61 -6.32 -2.49
N LYS A 378 -14.37 -5.89 -2.53
CA LYS A 378 -13.90 -4.91 -3.53
C LYS A 378 -13.17 -5.64 -4.66
N PRO A 379 -13.54 -5.40 -5.92
CA PRO A 379 -12.83 -5.99 -7.05
C PRO A 379 -11.47 -5.32 -7.21
N MET A 380 -10.42 -6.14 -7.13
CA MET A 380 -9.03 -5.71 -7.31
C MET A 380 -8.48 -6.27 -8.61
N GLY A 381 -7.57 -5.56 -9.24
CA GLY A 381 -6.94 -6.05 -10.45
C GLY A 381 -5.70 -5.27 -10.84
N THR A 382 -5.17 -5.60 -12.01
CA THR A 382 -4.05 -4.92 -12.63
C THR A 382 -4.49 -4.36 -13.97
N LEU A 383 -4.33 -3.06 -14.18
CA LEU A 383 -4.53 -2.43 -15.47
C LEU A 383 -3.21 -2.41 -16.23
N VAL A 384 -3.22 -2.85 -17.49
CA VAL A 384 -2.08 -2.85 -18.42
C VAL A 384 -2.45 -1.96 -19.58
N ILE A 385 -1.76 -0.83 -19.75
CA ILE A 385 -2.13 0.25 -20.66
C ILE A 385 -0.99 0.47 -21.65
N GLY A 386 -1.31 0.45 -22.96
CA GLY A 386 -0.40 0.90 -24.00
C GLY A 386 -0.32 2.43 -24.02
N LEU A 387 0.87 2.99 -23.99
CA LEU A 387 1.05 4.45 -23.97
C LEU A 387 0.97 5.07 -25.38
N THR A 388 0.97 4.24 -26.42
CA THR A 388 0.90 4.66 -27.82
C THR A 388 -0.01 3.70 -28.61
N PRO A 389 -0.68 4.15 -29.71
CA PRO A 389 -1.56 3.29 -30.50
C PRO A 389 -0.87 2.07 -31.12
N ASP A 390 0.45 2.14 -31.36
CA ASP A 390 1.25 1.03 -31.89
C ASP A 390 1.68 0.01 -30.79
N ALA A 391 1.36 0.26 -29.53
CA ALA A 391 1.73 -0.60 -28.41
C ALA A 391 0.77 -1.79 -28.15
N ASP A 392 -0.31 -1.95 -28.93
CA ASP A 392 -1.35 -2.96 -28.70
C ASP A 392 -0.82 -4.38 -28.52
N ARG A 393 0.09 -4.80 -29.42
CA ARG A 393 0.70 -6.13 -29.33
C ARG A 393 1.51 -6.30 -28.05
N LEU A 394 2.30 -5.28 -27.69
CA LEU A 394 3.12 -5.27 -26.47
C LEU A 394 2.23 -5.30 -25.22
N THR A 395 1.13 -4.56 -25.24
CA THR A 395 0.16 -4.50 -24.12
C THR A 395 -0.47 -5.86 -23.86
N ARG A 396 -0.94 -6.56 -24.91
CA ARG A 396 -1.48 -7.93 -24.80
C ARG A 396 -0.43 -8.91 -24.30
N GLN A 397 0.78 -8.83 -24.83
CA GLN A 397 1.88 -9.69 -24.42
C GLN A 397 2.26 -9.45 -22.95
N ALA A 398 2.39 -8.20 -22.51
CA ALA A 398 2.66 -7.86 -21.11
C ALA A 398 1.55 -8.36 -20.18
N ALA A 399 0.28 -8.16 -20.54
CA ALA A 399 -0.86 -8.65 -19.76
C ALA A 399 -0.83 -10.18 -19.61
N SER A 400 -0.54 -10.91 -20.67
CA SER A 400 -0.42 -12.38 -20.64
C SER A 400 0.74 -12.83 -19.77
N GLN A 401 1.88 -12.17 -19.83
CA GLN A 401 3.05 -12.47 -18.99
C GLN A 401 2.76 -12.25 -17.49
N LEU A 402 2.10 -11.14 -17.14
CA LEU A 402 1.69 -10.84 -15.77
C LEU A 402 0.67 -11.87 -15.25
N HIS A 403 -0.26 -12.27 -16.09
CA HIS A 403 -1.22 -13.33 -15.76
C HIS A 403 -0.53 -14.65 -15.46
N LEU A 404 0.32 -15.14 -16.35
CA LEU A 404 1.07 -16.38 -16.17
C LEU A 404 1.98 -16.34 -14.94
N TYR A 405 2.68 -15.24 -14.69
CA TYR A 405 3.51 -15.08 -13.50
C TYR A 405 2.69 -15.18 -12.21
N ARG A 406 1.52 -14.56 -12.19
CA ARG A 406 0.60 -14.61 -11.03
C ARG A 406 0.06 -16.02 -10.80
N GLU A 407 -0.37 -16.70 -11.86
CA GLU A 407 -0.86 -18.09 -11.80
C GLU A 407 0.22 -19.05 -11.28
N THR A 408 1.44 -18.97 -11.82
CA THR A 408 2.57 -19.79 -11.36
C THR A 408 2.90 -19.55 -9.88
N ARG A 409 2.89 -18.31 -9.45
CA ARG A 409 3.12 -17.95 -8.04
C ARG A 409 2.01 -18.45 -7.12
N ASN A 410 0.75 -18.38 -7.56
CA ASN A 410 -0.39 -18.91 -6.82
C ASN A 410 -0.33 -20.43 -6.70
N MET A 411 -0.01 -21.14 -7.80
CA MET A 411 0.18 -22.58 -7.79
C MET A 411 1.30 -23.01 -6.85
N ALA A 412 2.44 -22.33 -6.89
CA ALA A 412 3.56 -22.59 -5.97
C ALA A 412 3.17 -22.39 -4.50
N ARG A 413 2.37 -21.34 -4.21
CA ARG A 413 1.83 -21.07 -2.85
C ARG A 413 0.90 -22.19 -2.39
N LEU A 414 -0.03 -22.63 -3.25
CA LEU A 414 -0.99 -23.70 -2.94
C LEU A 414 -0.29 -25.04 -2.69
N LEU A 415 0.68 -25.39 -3.53
CA LEU A 415 1.49 -26.61 -3.38
C LEU A 415 2.29 -26.59 -2.07
N ARG A 416 2.93 -25.46 -1.74
CA ARG A 416 3.66 -25.30 -0.48
C ARG A 416 2.74 -25.45 0.74
N ASN A 417 1.56 -24.84 0.70
CA ASN A 417 0.57 -24.95 1.79
C ASN A 417 0.06 -26.39 1.94
N ARG A 418 -0.17 -27.10 0.83
CA ARG A 418 -0.57 -28.51 0.84
C ARG A 418 0.53 -29.40 1.42
N MET A 419 1.79 -29.19 1.06
CA MET A 419 2.92 -29.91 1.64
C MET A 419 3.05 -29.66 3.15
N LYS A 420 2.94 -28.40 3.60
CA LYS A 420 2.95 -28.07 5.04
C LYS A 420 1.82 -28.76 5.80
N SER A 421 0.60 -28.84 5.23
CA SER A 421 -0.53 -29.53 5.85
C SER A 421 -0.35 -31.05 5.93
N LEU A 422 0.40 -31.65 5.02
CA LEU A 422 0.72 -33.08 5.04
C LEU A 422 1.85 -33.39 6.03
N LEU A 423 2.86 -32.53 6.12
CA LEU A 423 3.98 -32.68 7.05
C LEU A 423 3.62 -32.34 8.51
N GLY A 424 2.69 -31.42 8.73
CA GLY A 424 2.20 -31.06 10.08
C GLY A 424 1.15 -32.01 10.68
N ARG A 425 0.80 -33.08 9.97
CA ARG A 425 -0.06 -34.18 10.44
C ARG A 425 0.71 -35.41 10.94
N ARG A 426 2.03 -35.31 11.07
CA ARG A 426 2.87 -36.35 11.67
C ARG A 426 3.36 -35.96 13.06
#